data_45f89fa2b62e9235438d08522b984183
#
_entry.id   45f89fa2b62e9235438d08522b984183
#
_cell.length_a   1.000
_cell.length_b   1.000
_cell.length_c   1.000
_cell.angle_alpha   90.00
_cell.angle_beta   90.00
_cell.angle_gamma   90.00
#
_symmetry.space_group_name_H-M   'P 1'
#
loop_
_entity.id
_entity.type
_entity.pdbx_description
1 polymer ?
#
loop_
_entity_poly.entity_id
_entity_poly.type
_entity_poly.pdbx_seq_one_letter_code
_entity_poly.pdbx_strand_id
1 'polypeptide(L)'
;MQQPIQVDLPHKLGREEARRRIANNIHKLKDHIPGGASHVDSSWTGDELDLKVHALGQAVDTKIGVEETRVRVQVMLPGMLAMFAGPIEAMLQKKGNVLLEDQRD
;
A
#
# COMPACT_ATOMS: atom_id res chain seq x y z
N MET A 1 8.40 3.41 19.15
CA MET A 1 8.87 4.27 18.05
C MET A 1 8.42 3.66 16.74
N GLN A 2 7.83 4.46 15.85
CA GLN A 2 7.39 3.99 14.55
C GLN A 2 8.49 4.13 13.53
N GLN A 3 8.53 3.20 12.58
CA GLN A 3 9.52 3.22 11.51
C GLN A 3 8.79 3.45 10.17
N PRO A 4 8.96 4.62 9.54
CA PRO A 4 8.30 4.89 8.28
C PRO A 4 9.00 4.19 7.12
N ILE A 5 8.20 3.68 6.20
CA ILE A 5 8.67 3.14 4.92
C ILE A 5 7.99 3.97 3.85
N GLN A 6 8.75 4.45 2.88
CA GLN A 6 8.19 5.21 1.77
C GLN A 6 8.70 4.63 0.47
N VAL A 7 7.78 4.37 -0.46
CA VAL A 7 8.09 3.84 -1.78
C VAL A 7 7.32 4.65 -2.81
N ASP A 8 7.99 5.04 -3.88
CA ASP A 8 7.36 5.71 -5.00
C ASP A 8 7.26 4.74 -6.17
N LEU A 9 6.06 4.62 -6.74
CA LEU A 9 5.78 3.71 -7.84
C LEU A 9 5.44 4.54 -9.08
N PRO A 10 6.36 4.67 -10.04
CA PRO A 10 6.08 5.46 -11.24
C PRO A 10 5.07 4.76 -12.15
N HIS A 11 4.28 5.55 -12.84
CA HIS A 11 3.30 5.04 -13.81
C HIS A 11 3.07 6.07 -14.91
N LYS A 12 2.40 5.62 -15.96
CA LYS A 12 2.05 6.48 -17.09
C LYS A 12 0.53 6.47 -17.33
N LEU A 13 -0.24 6.27 -16.26
CA LEU A 13 -1.68 6.07 -16.38
C LEU A 13 -2.49 7.34 -16.21
N GLY A 14 -1.90 8.36 -15.58
CA GLY A 14 -2.65 9.52 -15.12
C GLY A 14 -3.32 9.22 -13.78
N ARG A 15 -3.69 10.30 -13.09
CA ARG A 15 -4.21 10.18 -11.72
C ARG A 15 -5.50 9.37 -11.63
N GLU A 16 -6.46 9.65 -12.51
CA GLU A 16 -7.75 8.97 -12.44
C GLU A 16 -7.65 7.48 -12.68
N GLU A 17 -6.90 7.08 -13.69
CA GLU A 17 -6.75 5.67 -14.00
C GLU A 17 -5.96 4.94 -12.91
N ALA A 18 -4.90 5.56 -12.40
CA ALA A 18 -4.12 4.97 -11.31
C ALA A 18 -5.00 4.78 -10.08
N ARG A 19 -5.82 5.80 -9.74
CA ARG A 19 -6.72 5.72 -8.60
C ARG A 19 -7.73 4.58 -8.77
N ARG A 20 -8.30 4.44 -9.97
CA ARG A 20 -9.25 3.38 -10.26
C ARG A 20 -8.63 1.99 -10.07
N ARG A 21 -7.42 1.81 -10.60
CA ARG A 21 -6.74 0.52 -10.49
C ARG A 21 -6.38 0.19 -9.05
N ILE A 22 -5.94 1.18 -8.29
CA ILE A 22 -5.65 0.98 -6.87
C ILE A 22 -6.92 0.58 -6.12
N ALA A 23 -8.03 1.29 -6.36
CA ALA A 23 -9.28 0.97 -5.69
C ALA A 23 -9.73 -0.47 -5.98
N ASN A 24 -9.48 -0.95 -7.20
CA ASN A 24 -9.86 -2.30 -7.58
C ASN A 24 -8.90 -3.37 -7.05
N ASN A 25 -7.63 -3.00 -6.77
CA ASN A 25 -6.59 -3.97 -6.45
C ASN A 25 -6.14 -3.94 -5.00
N ILE A 26 -6.66 -3.00 -4.20
CA ILE A 26 -6.13 -2.81 -2.84
C ILE A 26 -6.28 -4.06 -1.98
N HIS A 27 -7.34 -4.83 -2.19
CA HIS A 27 -7.55 -6.06 -1.42
C HIS A 27 -6.46 -7.10 -1.67
N LYS A 28 -5.78 -7.03 -2.81
CA LYS A 28 -4.71 -7.98 -3.14
C LYS A 28 -3.47 -7.78 -2.28
N LEU A 29 -3.26 -6.58 -1.73
CA LEU A 29 -2.13 -6.34 -0.86
C LEU A 29 -2.17 -7.21 0.39
N LYS A 30 -3.37 -7.53 0.84
CA LYS A 30 -3.56 -8.39 2.01
C LYS A 30 -2.83 -9.73 1.86
N ASP A 31 -2.79 -10.26 0.64
CA ASP A 31 -2.16 -11.54 0.36
C ASP A 31 -0.64 -11.46 0.31
N HIS A 32 -0.08 -10.24 0.18
CA HIS A 32 1.36 -10.04 0.07
C HIS A 32 2.00 -9.55 1.36
N ILE A 33 1.23 -9.37 2.42
CA ILE A 33 1.77 -8.84 3.69
C ILE A 33 2.45 -9.97 4.45
N PRO A 34 3.73 -9.78 4.86
CA PRO A 34 4.42 -10.78 5.68
C PRO A 34 3.65 -11.05 6.98
N GLY A 35 3.46 -12.32 7.31
CA GLY A 35 2.67 -12.72 8.47
C GLY A 35 1.17 -12.70 8.21
N GLY A 36 0.74 -12.21 7.05
CA GLY A 36 -0.67 -12.11 6.71
C GLY A 36 -1.36 -10.93 7.40
N ALA A 37 -2.51 -10.55 6.87
CA ALA A 37 -3.34 -9.52 7.48
C ALA A 37 -4.70 -10.11 7.80
N SER A 38 -5.21 -9.83 9.01
CA SER A 38 -6.54 -10.30 9.41
C SER A 38 -7.64 -9.40 8.90
N HIS A 39 -7.33 -8.12 8.69
CA HIS A 39 -8.33 -7.13 8.29
C HIS A 39 -7.65 -5.91 7.71
N VAL A 40 -8.28 -5.29 6.72
CA VAL A 40 -7.81 -4.04 6.12
C VAL A 40 -8.98 -3.08 6.00
N ASP A 41 -8.87 -1.92 6.65
CA ASP A 41 -9.84 -0.83 6.50
C ASP A 41 -9.28 0.19 5.52
N SER A 42 -10.12 0.70 4.65
CA SER A 42 -9.69 1.69 3.65
C SER A 42 -10.66 2.85 3.58
N SER A 43 -10.12 4.03 3.32
CA SER A 43 -10.92 5.25 3.20
C SER A 43 -10.21 6.23 2.28
N TRP A 44 -10.94 6.77 1.31
CA TRP A 44 -10.40 7.75 0.38
C TRP A 44 -10.66 9.18 0.87
N THR A 45 -9.66 10.02 0.75
CA THR A 45 -9.78 11.47 0.97
C THR A 45 -9.14 12.13 -0.23
N GLY A 46 -9.96 12.59 -1.17
CA GLY A 46 -9.43 13.09 -2.44
C GLY A 46 -8.68 12.00 -3.18
N ASP A 47 -7.42 12.25 -3.49
CA ASP A 47 -6.57 11.28 -4.19
C ASP A 47 -5.65 10.53 -3.25
N GLU A 48 -5.93 10.56 -1.95
CA GLU A 48 -5.16 9.84 -0.95
C GLU A 48 -6.01 8.73 -0.34
N LEU A 49 -5.46 7.53 -0.31
CA LEU A 49 -6.09 6.38 0.30
C LEU A 49 -5.45 6.12 1.66
N ASP A 50 -6.25 6.15 2.70
CA ASP A 50 -5.80 5.80 4.04
C ASP A 50 -6.17 4.36 4.32
N LEU A 51 -5.17 3.56 4.68
CA LEU A 51 -5.35 2.15 5.01
C LEU A 51 -4.96 1.91 6.45
N LYS A 52 -5.77 1.13 7.15
CA LYS A 52 -5.38 0.58 8.43
C LYS A 52 -5.34 -0.94 8.27
N VAL A 53 -4.14 -1.49 8.37
CA VAL A 53 -3.91 -2.92 8.16
C VAL A 53 -3.72 -3.57 9.52
N HIS A 54 -4.53 -4.57 9.83
CA HIS A 54 -4.45 -5.30 11.09
C HIS A 54 -3.69 -6.60 10.84
N ALA A 55 -2.47 -6.69 11.38
CA ALA A 55 -1.61 -7.84 11.20
C ALA A 55 -0.82 -8.08 12.47
N LEU A 56 -0.67 -9.34 12.85
CA LEU A 56 0.15 -9.76 13.99
C LEU A 56 -0.26 -9.08 15.31
N GLY A 57 -1.57 -8.83 15.47
CA GLY A 57 -2.10 -8.17 16.67
C GLY A 57 -1.84 -6.68 16.72
N GLN A 58 -1.35 -6.09 15.63
CA GLN A 58 -1.03 -4.66 15.55
C GLN A 58 -1.80 -4.00 14.42
N ALA A 59 -2.01 -2.70 14.54
CA ALA A 59 -2.58 -1.90 13.47
C ALA A 59 -1.45 -1.11 12.82
N VAL A 60 -1.37 -1.20 11.49
CA VAL A 60 -0.34 -0.50 10.70
C VAL A 60 -1.03 0.54 9.84
N ASP A 61 -0.65 1.79 10.00
CA ASP A 61 -1.21 2.89 9.21
C ASP A 61 -0.42 3.02 7.90
N THR A 62 -1.16 3.05 6.79
CA THR A 62 -0.57 3.17 5.46
C THR A 62 -1.30 4.27 4.71
N LYS A 63 -0.55 5.10 4.00
CA LYS A 63 -1.13 6.14 3.14
C LYS A 63 -0.64 5.93 1.73
N ILE A 64 -1.56 6.01 0.78
CA ILE A 64 -1.24 5.89 -0.64
C ILE A 64 -1.71 7.15 -1.33
N GLY A 65 -0.75 7.98 -1.74
CA GLY A 65 -1.04 9.22 -2.47
C GLY A 65 -0.94 8.99 -3.96
N VAL A 66 -2.02 9.22 -4.69
CA VAL A 66 -2.06 9.00 -6.14
C VAL A 66 -1.75 10.32 -6.83
N GLU A 67 -0.66 10.32 -7.60
CA GLU A 67 -0.23 11.48 -8.36
C GLU A 67 -0.32 11.17 -9.86
N GLU A 68 -0.12 12.18 -10.68
CA GLU A 68 -0.29 12.04 -12.13
C GLU A 68 0.66 11.02 -12.74
N THR A 69 1.90 10.96 -12.26
CA THR A 69 2.94 10.10 -12.83
C THR A 69 3.53 9.11 -11.86
N ARG A 70 3.04 9.09 -10.61
CA ARG A 70 3.54 8.14 -9.61
C ARG A 70 2.51 7.93 -8.52
N VAL A 71 2.70 6.87 -7.77
CA VAL A 71 1.96 6.59 -6.55
C VAL A 71 2.96 6.56 -5.42
N ARG A 72 2.69 7.32 -4.36
CA ARG A 72 3.54 7.34 -3.17
C ARG A 72 2.90 6.52 -2.08
N VAL A 73 3.61 5.49 -1.64
CA VAL A 73 3.13 4.61 -0.57
C VAL A 73 3.96 4.88 0.67
N GLN A 74 3.29 5.20 1.77
CA GLN A 74 3.94 5.45 3.06
C GLN A 74 3.34 4.51 4.10
N VAL A 75 4.19 3.72 4.73
CA VAL A 75 3.78 2.74 5.75
C VAL A 75 4.43 3.13 7.07
N MET A 76 3.61 3.25 8.12
CA MET A 76 4.10 3.55 9.47
C MET A 76 4.05 2.29 10.30
N LEU A 77 5.21 1.65 10.52
CA LEU A 77 5.29 0.42 11.29
C LEU A 77 5.49 0.71 12.77
N PRO A 78 4.69 0.08 13.66
CA PRO A 78 5.00 0.10 15.08
C PRO A 78 6.37 -0.52 15.33
N GLY A 79 7.04 -0.09 16.42
CA GLY A 79 8.38 -0.59 16.74
C GLY A 79 8.48 -2.11 16.81
N MET A 80 7.41 -2.77 17.28
CA MET A 80 7.37 -4.23 17.35
C MET A 80 7.50 -4.90 15.99
N LEU A 81 7.09 -4.21 14.93
CA LEU A 81 7.11 -4.75 13.57
C LEU A 81 8.26 -4.19 12.74
N ALA A 82 9.19 -3.49 13.37
CA ALA A 82 10.31 -2.86 12.64
C ALA A 82 11.16 -3.89 11.89
N MET A 83 11.24 -5.11 12.38
CA MET A 83 11.98 -6.16 11.70
C MET A 83 11.42 -6.52 10.33
N PHE A 84 10.17 -6.16 10.08
CA PHE A 84 9.52 -6.41 8.79
C PHE A 84 9.71 -5.27 7.81
N ALA A 85 10.39 -4.18 8.20
CA ALA A 85 10.54 -3.00 7.34
C ALA A 85 11.22 -3.35 6.01
N GLY A 86 12.32 -4.10 6.06
CA GLY A 86 13.02 -4.51 4.85
C GLY A 86 12.18 -5.39 3.94
N PRO A 87 11.59 -6.49 4.45
CA PRO A 87 10.71 -7.33 3.64
C PRO A 87 9.51 -6.58 3.06
N ILE A 88 8.89 -5.69 3.84
CA ILE A 88 7.75 -4.92 3.35
C ILE A 88 8.18 -3.96 2.25
N GLU A 89 9.29 -3.24 2.45
CA GLU A 89 9.81 -2.34 1.43
C GLU A 89 10.14 -3.09 0.14
N ALA A 90 10.80 -4.24 0.25
CA ALA A 90 11.11 -5.05 -0.91
C ALA A 90 9.85 -5.52 -1.62
N MET A 91 8.84 -5.93 -0.86
CA MET A 91 7.56 -6.36 -1.41
C MET A 91 6.90 -5.22 -2.18
N LEU A 92 6.87 -4.02 -1.60
CA LEU A 92 6.25 -2.87 -2.25
C LEU A 92 6.98 -2.50 -3.54
N GLN A 93 8.30 -2.61 -3.56
CA GLN A 93 9.07 -2.30 -4.77
C GLN A 93 8.89 -3.35 -5.85
N LYS A 94 8.82 -4.62 -5.47
CA LYS A 94 8.71 -5.73 -6.43
C LYS A 94 7.29 -6.03 -6.83
N LYS A 95 6.34 -5.88 -5.90
CA LYS A 95 4.93 -6.25 -6.11
C LYS A 95 4.00 -5.06 -6.13
N GLY A 96 4.53 -3.85 -5.96
CA GLY A 96 3.70 -2.65 -5.95
C GLY A 96 2.92 -2.45 -7.23
N ASN A 97 3.43 -2.93 -8.34
CA ASN A 97 2.73 -2.83 -9.62
C ASN A 97 1.40 -3.60 -9.61
N VAL A 98 1.20 -4.52 -8.68
CA VAL A 98 -0.09 -5.20 -8.52
C VAL A 98 -1.21 -4.18 -8.30
N LEU A 99 -0.92 -3.10 -7.58
CA LEU A 99 -1.89 -2.05 -7.33
C LEU A 99 -2.32 -1.34 -8.60
N LEU A 100 -1.46 -1.34 -9.62
CA LEU A 100 -1.69 -0.60 -10.85
C LEU A 100 -2.06 -1.51 -12.02
N GLU A 101 -2.27 -2.79 -11.75
CA GLU A 101 -2.67 -3.73 -12.80
C GLU A 101 -4.09 -3.46 -13.29
N ASP A 102 -4.29 -3.68 -14.58
CA ASP A 102 -5.62 -3.65 -15.17
C ASP A 102 -6.21 -5.04 -15.00
N GLN A 103 -7.39 -5.10 -14.38
CA GLN A 103 -8.05 -6.38 -14.12
C GLN A 103 -9.05 -6.80 -15.19
N ARG A 104 -9.07 -6.12 -16.29
CA ARG A 104 -9.88 -6.54 -17.42
C ARG A 104 -9.22 -7.75 -18.07
N ASP A 105 -9.95 -8.79 -18.18
CA ASP A 105 -9.49 -10.00 -18.86
C ASP A 105 -10.13 -10.11 -20.21
#